data_5997a8170fffe2017ad3b64fb5fe69a9
#
_entry.id   5997a8170fffe2017ad3b64fb5fe69a9
#
_cell.length_a   1.000
_cell.length_b   1.000
_cell.length_c   1.000
_cell.angle_alpha   90.00
_cell.angle_beta   90.00
_cell.angle_gamma   90.00
#
_symmetry.space_group_name_H-M   'P 1'
#
loop_
_entity.id
_entity.type
_entity.pdbx_description
1 polymer ?
#
loop_
_entity_poly.entity_id
_entity_poly.type
_entity_poly.pdbx_seq_one_letter_code
_entity_poly.pdbx_strand_id
1 'polypeptide(L)' 'MQKSDLIKRLHEIGVIINEPVLLRSGVTAKFYCDIKKAYGYSDILNAFVEEIGKRIGDDVTAITGSGYGGLPLAAIL' A
#
# COMPACT_ATOMS: atom_id res chain seq x y z
N MET A 1 12.34 1.44 8.46
CA MET A 1 11.19 1.90 9.28
C MET A 1 10.56 0.72 9.98
N GLN A 2 10.28 0.83 11.26
CA GLN A 2 9.60 -0.20 12.01
C GLN A 2 8.13 -0.29 11.60
N LYS A 3 7.54 -1.50 11.68
CA LYS A 3 6.13 -1.68 11.29
C LYS A 3 5.17 -0.79 12.08
N SER A 4 5.41 -0.61 13.38
CA SER A 4 4.58 0.25 14.22
C SER A 4 4.63 1.71 13.76
N ASP A 5 5.79 2.19 13.38
CA ASP A 5 5.96 3.54 12.86
C ASP A 5 5.31 3.71 11.49
N LEU A 6 5.43 2.69 10.65
CA LEU A 6 4.80 2.69 9.33
C LEU A 6 3.28 2.76 9.45
N ILE A 7 2.69 1.93 10.31
CA ILE A 7 1.25 1.93 10.54
C ILE A 7 0.77 3.29 11.04
N LYS A 8 1.49 3.88 11.98
CA LYS A 8 1.19 5.20 12.50
C LYS A 8 1.19 6.26 11.39
N ARG A 9 2.23 6.25 10.54
CA ARG A 9 2.33 7.16 9.39
C ARG A 9 1.18 6.97 8.41
N LEU A 10 0.78 5.72 8.15
CA LEU A 10 -0.33 5.43 7.24
C LEU A 10 -1.66 6.01 7.74
N HIS A 11 -1.89 6.01 9.04
CA HIS A 11 -3.05 6.68 9.63
C HIS A 11 -2.93 8.20 9.51
N GLU A 12 -1.75 8.76 9.80
CA GLU A 12 -1.52 10.21 9.76
C GLU A 12 -1.76 10.82 8.38
N ILE A 13 -1.33 10.14 7.33
CA ILE A 13 -1.47 10.64 5.95
C ILE A 13 -2.79 10.23 5.29
N GLY A 14 -3.63 9.48 5.98
CA GLY A 14 -4.95 9.10 5.48
C GLY A 14 -4.96 7.94 4.51
N VAL A 15 -3.93 7.09 4.48
CA VAL A 15 -3.93 5.83 3.72
C VAL A 15 -4.89 4.84 4.35
N ILE A 16 -4.81 4.70 5.68
CA ILE A 16 -5.75 3.86 6.43
C ILE A 16 -6.88 4.74 6.92
N ILE A 17 -8.09 4.43 6.47
CA ILE A 17 -9.31 5.17 6.81
C ILE A 17 -10.21 4.24 7.62
N ASN A 18 -10.46 4.59 8.88
CA ASN A 18 -11.28 3.79 9.80
C ASN A 18 -12.74 4.27 9.84
N GLU A 19 -13.23 4.81 8.74
CA GLU A 19 -14.60 5.27 8.59
C GLU A 19 -15.29 4.45 7.49
N PRO A 20 -16.65 4.33 7.54
CA PRO A 20 -17.36 3.66 6.46
C PRO A 20 -17.12 4.34 5.11
N VAL A 21 -16.75 3.55 4.11
CA VAL A 21 -16.48 4.02 2.75
C VAL A 21 -17.36 3.25 1.78
N LEU A 22 -18.09 3.97 0.92
CA LEU A 22 -18.88 3.37 -0.13
C LEU A 22 -17.96 2.99 -1.29
N LEU A 23 -17.90 1.69 -1.59
CA LEU A 23 -17.09 1.15 -2.67
C LEU A 23 -17.84 1.23 -4.01
N ARG A 24 -17.10 1.08 -5.12
CA ARG A 24 -17.70 1.04 -6.47
C ARG A 24 -18.70 -0.08 -6.65
N SER A 25 -18.54 -1.18 -5.93
CA SER A 25 -19.47 -2.31 -5.93
C SER A 25 -20.82 -2.00 -5.28
N GLY A 26 -20.97 -0.85 -4.62
CA GLY A 26 -22.15 -0.49 -3.84
C GLY A 26 -22.11 -0.97 -2.40
N VAL A 27 -21.07 -1.72 -2.02
CA VAL A 27 -20.88 -2.20 -0.65
C VAL A 27 -20.19 -1.13 0.19
N THR A 28 -20.65 -0.95 1.43
CA THR A 28 -19.98 -0.05 2.39
C THR A 28 -18.96 -0.84 3.20
N ALA A 29 -17.68 -0.47 3.08
CA ALA A 29 -16.62 -1.06 3.88
C ALA A 29 -16.50 -0.31 5.23
N LYS A 30 -16.16 -1.05 6.30
CA LYS A 30 -15.94 -0.45 7.63
C LYS A 30 -14.62 0.31 7.72
N PHE A 31 -13.66 -0.06 6.90
CA PHE A 31 -12.38 0.63 6.77
C PHE A 31 -11.91 0.51 5.33
N TYR A 32 -10.97 1.33 4.94
CA TYR A 32 -10.42 1.33 3.59
C TYR A 32 -8.95 1.73 3.63
N CYS A 33 -8.16 1.13 2.73
CA CYS A 33 -6.75 1.49 2.54
C CYS A 33 -6.60 2.14 1.17
N ASP A 34 -6.34 3.44 1.15
CA ASP A 34 -6.06 4.17 -0.09
C ASP A 34 -4.55 4.24 -0.32
N ILE A 35 -4.00 3.17 -0.88
CA ILE A 35 -2.56 3.02 -1.07
C ILE A 35 -1.96 4.09 -1.97
N LYS A 36 -2.73 4.66 -2.88
CA LYS A 36 -2.26 5.69 -3.81
C LYS A 36 -1.80 6.95 -3.11
N LYS A 37 -2.36 7.26 -1.96
CA LYS A 37 -1.91 8.40 -1.14
C LYS A 37 -0.48 8.25 -0.65
N ALA A 38 0.01 7.03 -0.52
CA ALA A 38 1.37 6.75 -0.08
C ALA A 38 2.43 7.14 -1.11
N TYR A 39 2.06 7.20 -2.38
CA TYR A 39 3.02 7.40 -3.48
C TYR A 39 3.64 8.81 -3.51
N GLY A 40 3.04 9.76 -2.80
CA GLY A 40 3.62 11.08 -2.62
C GLY A 40 4.63 11.19 -1.47
N TYR A 41 4.85 10.11 -0.73
CA TYR A 41 5.71 10.08 0.45
C TYR A 41 6.81 9.05 0.26
N SER A 42 8.02 9.51 -0.05
CA SER A 42 9.13 8.62 -0.40
C SER A 42 9.55 7.70 0.74
N ASP A 43 9.46 8.14 1.98
CA ASP A 43 9.76 7.32 3.16
C ASP A 43 8.82 6.12 3.28
N ILE A 44 7.54 6.32 3.02
CA ILE A 44 6.52 5.28 3.07
C ILE A 44 6.66 4.34 1.88
N LEU A 45 6.87 4.88 0.68
CA LEU A 45 7.06 4.08 -0.52
C LEU A 45 8.26 3.15 -0.37
N ASN A 46 9.38 3.68 0.14
CA ASN A 46 10.57 2.88 0.41
C ASN A 46 10.32 1.81 1.45
N ALA A 47 9.54 2.12 2.49
CA ALA A 47 9.16 1.14 3.52
C ALA A 47 8.30 0.00 2.94
N PHE A 48 7.36 0.31 2.05
CA PHE A 48 6.58 -0.71 1.35
C PHE A 48 7.46 -1.62 0.49
N VAL A 49 8.34 -1.04 -0.29
CA VAL A 49 9.26 -1.80 -1.15
C VAL A 49 10.12 -2.73 -0.30
N GLU A 50 10.64 -2.26 0.82
CA GLU A 50 11.45 -3.05 1.74
C GLU A 50 10.64 -4.21 2.34
N GLU A 51 9.45 -3.93 2.86
CA GLU A 51 8.60 -4.95 3.49
C GLU A 51 8.10 -5.99 2.50
N ILE A 52 7.71 -5.58 1.30
CA ILE A 52 7.28 -6.51 0.25
C ILE A 52 8.47 -7.31 -0.25
N GLY A 53 9.61 -6.66 -0.45
CA GLY A 53 10.82 -7.31 -0.94
C GLY A 53 11.29 -8.46 -0.06
N LYS A 54 11.14 -8.33 1.26
CA LYS A 54 11.47 -9.40 2.22
C LYS A 54 10.62 -10.66 2.04
N ARG A 55 9.45 -10.54 1.42
CA ARG A 55 8.50 -11.63 1.22
C ARG A 55 8.57 -12.26 -0.16
N ILE A 56 9.36 -11.68 -1.06
CA ILE A 56 9.55 -12.20 -2.42
C ILE A 56 10.62 -13.28 -2.35
N GLY A 57 10.27 -14.51 -2.75
CA GLY A 57 11.22 -15.62 -2.78
C GLY A 57 12.14 -15.58 -4.00
N ASP A 58 13.23 -16.31 -3.94
CA ASP A 58 14.22 -16.39 -5.02
C ASP A 58 13.67 -17.07 -6.28
N ASP A 59 12.56 -17.79 -6.16
CA ASP A 59 11.87 -18.46 -7.26
C ASP A 59 10.96 -17.54 -8.07
N VAL A 60 10.78 -16.30 -7.64
CA VAL A 60 9.96 -15.31 -8.35
C VAL A 60 10.75 -14.78 -9.54
N THR A 61 10.18 -14.91 -10.75
CA THR A 61 10.81 -14.48 -11.99
C THR A 61 10.16 -13.25 -12.61
N ALA A 62 8.96 -12.88 -12.16
CA ALA A 62 8.24 -11.71 -12.66
C ALA A 62 7.32 -11.15 -11.58
N ILE A 63 7.11 -9.85 -11.64
CA ILE A 63 6.20 -9.14 -10.74
C ILE A 63 5.26 -8.31 -11.62
N THR A 64 3.96 -8.41 -11.36
CA THR A 64 2.95 -7.65 -12.08
C THR A 64 2.09 -6.87 -11.11
N GLY A 65 1.55 -5.77 -11.57
CA GLY A 65 0.57 -4.98 -10.83
C GLY A 65 -0.57 -4.58 -11.74
N SER A 66 -1.78 -4.48 -11.19
CA SER A 66 -2.95 -4.05 -11.93
C SER A 66 -3.44 -2.70 -11.42
N GLY A 67 -3.95 -1.86 -12.34
CA GLY A 67 -4.50 -0.55 -12.02
C GLY A 67 -3.46 0.44 -11.51
N TYR A 68 -3.93 1.63 -11.18
CA TYR A 68 -3.06 2.70 -10.70
C TYR A 68 -2.54 2.46 -9.28
N GLY A 69 -3.19 1.59 -8.51
CA GLY A 69 -2.75 1.25 -7.15
C GLY A 69 -1.60 0.25 -7.13
N GLY A 70 -1.61 -0.74 -8.03
CA GLY A 70 -0.62 -1.83 -8.01
C GLY A 70 0.57 -1.61 -8.93
N LEU A 71 0.36 -0.96 -10.07
CA LEU A 71 1.41 -0.83 -11.09
C LEU A 71 2.67 -0.08 -10.61
N PRO A 72 2.58 1.06 -9.91
CA PRO A 72 3.78 1.74 -9.43
C PRO A 72 4.62 0.89 -8.47
N LEU A 73 4.00 0.15 -7.56
CA LEU A 73 4.72 -0.75 -6.65
C LEU A 73 5.40 -1.88 -7.40
N ALA A 74 4.71 -2.49 -8.36
CA ALA A 74 5.30 -3.55 -9.19
C ALA A 74 6.51 -3.06 -9.98
N ALA A 75 6.47 -1.83 -10.47
CA ALA A 75 7.56 -1.24 -11.24
C ALA A 75 8.81 -0.98 -10.41
N ILE A 76 8.66 -0.70 -9.12
CA ILE A 76 9.78 -0.42 -8.22
C ILE A 76 10.36 -1.71 -7.63
N LEU A 77 9.52 -2.73 -7.44
CA LEU A 77 9.95 -4.02 -6.95
C LEU A 77 10.75 -4.77 -8.03
#